data_2b8ce38d5e10c562293325e7e45c9968
#
_entry.id   2b8ce38d5e10c562293325e7e45c9968
#
_cell.length_a   1.000
_cell.length_b   1.000
_cell.length_c   1.000
_cell.angle_alpha   90.00
_cell.angle_beta   90.00
_cell.angle_gamma   90.00
#
_symmetry.space_group_name_H-M   'P 1'
#
loop_
_entity.id
_entity.type
_entity.pdbx_description
1 polymer ?
#
loop_
_entity_poly.entity_id
_entity_poly.type
_entity_poly.pdbx_seq_one_letter_code
_entity_poly.pdbx_strand_id
1 'polypeptide(L)'
;LLIATGSHTFFPPIPHLREAKNSIGFRNFDDCEAIMAEARKDSVKHIVIMGAGLVGIDVITGLLEYGKELALVEMQNRMLSIQLDKRAASTYENAFAEHGVKQYYEKGVKELIVDEDENITGILLTTGETIPCDLLICCAGVRSNMAFLENSSVECDRFGLLIDATGKTNIDYIYGAGDVTGRNPIWPVATKEGIIAANNMTGVASEMTDFFASKSTMNFLGIPTMSLGINTAPDETYIVEIEEDDNGNYKKIIHKDGKIEGAIIQGDLSYAGIITQLIARKIDVSRVKKPLFTIDYSDFFNTDEQCRFLYK
;
A
#
# COMPACT_ATOMS: atom_id res chain seq x y z
N LEU A 1 -17.82 12.92 -19.78
CA LEU A 1 -17.23 11.57 -19.78
C LEU A 1 -16.42 11.38 -18.52
N LEU A 2 -16.54 10.21 -17.87
CA LEU A 2 -15.67 9.80 -16.76
C LEU A 2 -14.80 8.62 -17.20
N ILE A 3 -13.48 8.74 -17.01
CA ILE A 3 -12.50 7.68 -17.21
C ILE A 3 -12.20 7.05 -15.86
N ALA A 4 -12.64 5.81 -15.65
CA ALA A 4 -12.49 5.06 -14.40
C ALA A 4 -12.10 3.59 -14.71
N THR A 5 -11.15 3.40 -15.63
CA THR A 5 -10.75 2.12 -16.21
C THR A 5 -9.82 1.29 -15.31
N GLY A 6 -9.43 1.85 -14.15
CA GLY A 6 -8.65 1.14 -13.16
C GLY A 6 -7.21 0.84 -13.58
N SER A 7 -6.69 -0.26 -13.08
CA SER A 7 -5.30 -0.70 -13.28
C SER A 7 -5.21 -2.22 -13.46
N HIS A 8 -4.07 -2.69 -13.94
CA HIS A 8 -3.71 -4.11 -14.07
C HIS A 8 -2.38 -4.40 -13.40
N THR A 9 -2.11 -5.66 -13.10
CA THR A 9 -0.82 -6.10 -12.55
C THR A 9 0.34 -5.66 -13.43
N PHE A 10 1.33 -5.04 -12.83
CA PHE A 10 2.58 -4.74 -13.50
C PHE A 10 3.49 -5.97 -13.49
N PHE A 11 3.80 -6.47 -14.68
CA PHE A 11 4.86 -7.45 -14.88
C PHE A 11 6.12 -6.72 -15.32
N PRO A 12 7.18 -6.68 -14.49
CA PRO A 12 8.48 -6.13 -14.88
C PRO A 12 9.02 -6.82 -16.15
N PRO A 13 9.92 -6.17 -16.89
CA PRO A 13 10.51 -6.75 -18.11
C PRO A 13 11.60 -7.79 -17.76
N ILE A 14 11.21 -8.86 -17.09
CA ILE A 14 12.05 -10.00 -16.75
C ILE A 14 11.79 -11.08 -17.79
N PRO A 15 12.84 -11.71 -18.36
CA PRO A 15 12.67 -12.80 -19.32
C PRO A 15 11.75 -13.89 -18.81
N HIS A 16 10.82 -14.34 -19.65
CA HIS A 16 9.83 -15.40 -19.40
C HIS A 16 8.73 -15.07 -18.38
N LEU A 17 8.74 -13.89 -17.72
CA LEU A 17 7.81 -13.59 -16.65
C LEU A 17 6.34 -13.57 -17.08
N ARG A 18 6.06 -13.13 -18.30
CA ARG A 18 4.69 -13.08 -18.85
C ARG A 18 4.28 -14.33 -19.59
N GLU A 19 5.24 -15.03 -20.13
CA GLU A 19 5.06 -16.17 -21.01
C GLU A 19 4.92 -17.49 -20.24
N ALA A 20 5.57 -17.58 -19.07
CA ALA A 20 5.56 -18.78 -18.25
C ALA A 20 4.15 -19.12 -17.73
N LYS A 21 3.76 -20.39 -17.86
CA LYS A 21 2.41 -20.89 -17.56
C LYS A 21 2.05 -20.84 -16.06
N ASN A 22 3.06 -20.92 -15.20
CA ASN A 22 2.93 -20.87 -13.74
C ASN A 22 3.44 -19.54 -13.15
N SER A 23 3.34 -18.46 -13.92
CA SER A 23 3.53 -17.08 -13.49
C SER A 23 2.19 -16.37 -13.48
N ILE A 24 1.72 -15.96 -12.31
CA ILE A 24 0.40 -15.37 -12.13
C ILE A 24 0.54 -13.99 -11.46
N GLY A 25 -0.16 -12.99 -11.98
CA GLY A 25 -0.35 -11.71 -11.29
C GLY A 25 -1.44 -11.84 -10.24
N PHE A 26 -1.52 -10.84 -9.33
CA PHE A 26 -2.64 -10.80 -8.38
C PHE A 26 -3.32 -9.43 -8.42
N ARG A 27 -4.54 -9.39 -8.97
CA ARG A 27 -5.31 -8.14 -9.10
C ARG A 27 -6.83 -8.32 -8.93
N ASN A 28 -7.37 -9.44 -9.37
CA ASN A 28 -8.82 -9.68 -9.43
C ASN A 28 -9.17 -11.07 -8.85
N PHE A 29 -10.46 -11.38 -8.87
CA PHE A 29 -10.95 -12.64 -8.31
C PHE A 29 -10.47 -13.86 -9.11
N ASP A 30 -10.42 -13.76 -10.44
CA ASP A 30 -9.95 -14.85 -11.30
C ASP A 30 -8.49 -15.20 -11.02
N ASP A 31 -7.65 -14.19 -10.76
CA ASP A 31 -6.26 -14.40 -10.35
C ASP A 31 -6.19 -15.16 -9.02
N CYS A 32 -7.07 -14.80 -8.06
CA CYS A 32 -7.15 -15.49 -6.78
C CYS A 32 -7.51 -16.97 -6.96
N GLU A 33 -8.55 -17.26 -7.76
CA GLU A 33 -8.95 -18.64 -8.07
C GLU A 33 -7.83 -19.43 -8.76
N ALA A 34 -7.11 -18.81 -9.70
CA ALA A 34 -5.99 -19.43 -10.39
C ALA A 34 -4.85 -19.76 -9.43
N ILE A 35 -4.45 -18.80 -8.56
CA ILE A 35 -3.41 -19.02 -7.53
C ILE A 35 -3.80 -20.16 -6.60
N MET A 36 -5.06 -20.16 -6.10
CA MET A 36 -5.55 -21.20 -5.21
C MET A 36 -5.58 -22.57 -5.89
N ALA A 37 -5.97 -22.63 -7.16
CA ALA A 37 -5.98 -23.87 -7.94
C ALA A 37 -4.57 -24.44 -8.12
N GLU A 38 -3.59 -23.60 -8.45
CA GLU A 38 -2.18 -24.02 -8.57
C GLU A 38 -1.61 -24.44 -7.21
N ALA A 39 -1.85 -23.66 -6.15
CA ALA A 39 -1.34 -23.96 -4.81
C ALA A 39 -1.86 -25.31 -4.24
N ARG A 40 -3.03 -25.80 -4.69
CA ARG A 40 -3.58 -27.10 -4.29
C ARG A 40 -2.92 -28.30 -4.95
N LYS A 41 -2.18 -28.11 -6.04
CA LYS A 41 -1.55 -29.22 -6.75
C LYS A 41 -0.40 -29.82 -5.92
N ASP A 42 -0.32 -31.13 -5.86
CA ASP A 42 0.78 -31.82 -5.17
C ASP A 42 2.14 -31.61 -5.84
N SER A 43 2.14 -31.27 -7.13
CA SER A 43 3.36 -30.97 -7.89
C SER A 43 3.95 -29.60 -7.52
N VAL A 44 3.16 -28.66 -7.01
CA VAL A 44 3.62 -27.34 -6.55
C VAL A 44 4.08 -27.46 -5.11
N LYS A 45 5.36 -27.23 -4.85
CA LYS A 45 5.98 -27.27 -3.52
C LYS A 45 6.55 -25.92 -3.11
N HIS A 46 7.15 -25.20 -4.06
CA HIS A 46 7.86 -23.94 -3.83
C HIS A 46 7.08 -22.81 -4.50
N ILE A 47 6.52 -21.91 -3.69
CA ILE A 47 5.81 -20.74 -4.18
C ILE A 47 6.63 -19.50 -3.86
N VAL A 48 6.92 -18.70 -4.88
CA VAL A 48 7.66 -17.45 -4.71
C VAL A 48 6.72 -16.27 -4.96
N ILE A 49 6.69 -15.33 -4.02
CA ILE A 49 5.99 -14.06 -4.13
C ILE A 49 7.00 -12.97 -4.46
N MET A 50 6.84 -12.30 -5.58
CA MET A 50 7.69 -11.19 -6.01
C MET A 50 7.04 -9.85 -5.65
N GLY A 51 7.59 -9.19 -4.63
CA GLY A 51 7.12 -7.94 -4.06
C GLY A 51 6.55 -8.10 -2.65
N ALA A 52 7.11 -7.36 -1.69
CA ALA A 52 6.73 -7.37 -0.26
C ALA A 52 5.89 -6.14 0.14
N GLY A 53 5.12 -5.59 -0.79
CA GLY A 53 4.08 -4.59 -0.51
C GLY A 53 2.81 -5.23 0.06
N LEU A 54 1.78 -4.43 0.33
CA LEU A 54 0.51 -4.90 0.92
C LEU A 54 -0.06 -6.12 0.19
N VAL A 55 -0.11 -6.07 -1.14
CA VAL A 55 -0.66 -7.18 -1.97
C VAL A 55 0.16 -8.46 -1.82
N GLY A 56 1.50 -8.38 -1.83
CA GLY A 56 2.36 -9.55 -1.64
C GLY A 56 2.20 -10.18 -0.26
N ILE A 57 2.01 -9.34 0.77
CA ILE A 57 1.79 -9.80 2.14
C ILE A 57 0.39 -10.42 2.32
N ASP A 58 -0.64 -9.89 1.66
CA ASP A 58 -1.97 -10.51 1.62
C ASP A 58 -1.90 -11.91 0.98
N VAL A 59 -1.24 -12.03 -0.17
CA VAL A 59 -1.07 -13.31 -0.88
C VAL A 59 -0.35 -14.33 -0.02
N ILE A 60 0.80 -13.96 0.57
CA ILE A 60 1.59 -14.91 1.38
C ILE A 60 0.82 -15.34 2.63
N THR A 61 0.09 -14.42 3.25
CA THR A 61 -0.76 -14.73 4.41
C THR A 61 -1.84 -15.76 4.04
N GLY A 62 -2.50 -15.60 2.88
CA GLY A 62 -3.51 -16.54 2.39
C GLY A 62 -2.94 -17.91 2.01
N LEU A 63 -1.65 -17.99 1.70
CA LEU A 63 -1.01 -19.24 1.29
C LEU A 63 -0.39 -20.05 2.44
N LEU A 64 -0.28 -19.51 3.64
CA LEU A 64 0.31 -20.21 4.79
C LEU A 64 -0.37 -21.55 5.11
N GLU A 65 -1.68 -21.67 4.88
CA GLU A 65 -2.47 -22.87 5.18
C GLU A 65 -2.29 -23.99 4.14
N TYR A 66 -1.64 -23.72 2.99
CA TYR A 66 -1.47 -24.71 1.91
C TYR A 66 -0.32 -25.71 2.15
N GLY A 67 0.51 -25.50 3.18
CA GLY A 67 1.62 -26.40 3.52
C GLY A 67 2.74 -26.40 2.46
N LYS A 68 2.92 -25.28 1.76
CA LYS A 68 3.95 -25.08 0.73
C LYS A 68 5.18 -24.38 1.31
N GLU A 69 6.32 -24.55 0.69
CA GLU A 69 7.50 -23.73 0.97
C GLU A 69 7.30 -22.36 0.32
N LEU A 70 7.17 -21.33 1.15
CA LEU A 70 6.91 -19.96 0.71
C LEU A 70 8.20 -19.14 0.75
N ALA A 71 8.42 -18.35 -0.30
CA ALA A 71 9.50 -17.39 -0.36
C ALA A 71 9.01 -16.02 -0.82
N LEU A 72 9.54 -14.97 -0.22
CA LEU A 72 9.26 -13.57 -0.54
C LEU A 72 10.52 -12.92 -1.08
N VAL A 73 10.46 -12.32 -2.27
CA VAL A 73 11.58 -11.61 -2.90
C VAL A 73 11.22 -10.13 -3.01
N GLU A 74 12.04 -9.25 -2.44
CA GLU A 74 11.82 -7.81 -2.39
C GLU A 74 13.11 -7.04 -2.70
N MET A 75 13.01 -6.04 -3.57
CA MET A 75 14.13 -5.16 -3.93
C MET A 75 14.46 -4.15 -2.84
N GLN A 76 13.50 -3.80 -2.00
CA GLN A 76 13.74 -2.93 -0.86
C GLN A 76 14.37 -3.71 0.31
N ASN A 77 14.87 -2.96 1.29
CA ASN A 77 15.56 -3.53 2.45
C ASN A 77 14.63 -4.07 3.54
N ARG A 78 13.32 -4.07 3.32
CA ARG A 78 12.30 -4.56 4.26
C ARG A 78 10.94 -4.75 3.59
N MET A 79 10.07 -5.53 4.21
CA MET A 79 8.67 -5.59 3.79
C MET A 79 7.92 -4.29 4.14
N LEU A 80 6.83 -4.02 3.40
CA LEU A 80 5.95 -2.87 3.62
C LEU A 80 6.71 -1.54 3.71
N SER A 81 7.79 -1.39 2.94
CA SER A 81 8.73 -0.27 3.01
C SER A 81 8.09 1.11 2.80
N ILE A 82 6.95 1.16 2.07
CA ILE A 82 6.17 2.37 1.86
C ILE A 82 5.36 2.71 3.11
N GLN A 83 4.85 1.72 3.83
CA GLN A 83 3.95 1.90 4.97
C GLN A 83 4.70 1.98 6.31
N LEU A 84 5.76 1.19 6.46
CA LEU A 84 6.39 0.96 7.75
C LEU A 84 7.85 1.42 7.78
N ASP A 85 8.30 1.83 8.93
CA ASP A 85 9.73 1.95 9.21
C ASP A 85 10.34 0.57 9.52
N LYS A 86 11.64 0.55 9.76
CA LYS A 86 12.38 -0.69 10.01
C LYS A 86 11.89 -1.42 11.27
N ARG A 87 11.54 -0.67 12.33
CA ARG A 87 11.09 -1.28 13.60
C ARG A 87 9.74 -1.97 13.45
N ALA A 88 8.75 -1.28 12.87
CA ALA A 88 7.42 -1.85 12.66
C ALA A 88 7.44 -3.00 11.63
N ALA A 89 8.26 -2.90 10.58
CA ALA A 89 8.43 -3.96 9.59
C ALA A 89 9.01 -5.23 10.22
N SER A 90 10.02 -5.11 11.09
CA SER A 90 10.68 -6.27 11.71
C SER A 90 9.72 -7.15 12.54
N THR A 91 8.66 -6.59 13.08
CA THR A 91 7.62 -7.37 13.78
C THR A 91 6.95 -8.36 12.83
N TYR A 92 6.58 -7.92 11.63
CA TYR A 92 6.01 -8.80 10.60
C TYR A 92 7.05 -9.77 10.03
N GLU A 93 8.27 -9.28 9.76
CA GLU A 93 9.36 -10.11 9.24
C GLU A 93 9.63 -11.31 10.16
N ASN A 94 9.69 -11.08 11.46
CA ASN A 94 9.87 -12.14 12.46
C ASN A 94 8.67 -13.08 12.47
N ALA A 95 7.45 -12.56 12.48
CA ALA A 95 6.24 -13.38 12.48
C ALA A 95 6.14 -14.28 11.24
N PHE A 96 6.45 -13.78 10.05
CA PHE A 96 6.49 -14.60 8.83
C PHE A 96 7.65 -15.61 8.85
N ALA A 97 8.81 -15.25 9.42
CA ALA A 97 9.92 -16.20 9.57
C ALA A 97 9.56 -17.36 10.52
N GLU A 98 8.83 -17.09 11.61
CA GLU A 98 8.29 -18.11 12.52
C GLU A 98 7.30 -19.07 11.82
N HIS A 99 6.60 -18.59 10.79
CA HIS A 99 5.75 -19.42 9.93
C HIS A 99 6.53 -20.11 8.78
N GLY A 100 7.87 -20.03 8.80
CA GLY A 100 8.72 -20.72 7.83
C GLY A 100 8.88 -20.02 6.48
N VAL A 101 8.43 -18.77 6.35
CA VAL A 101 8.57 -18.00 5.12
C VAL A 101 10.01 -17.56 4.93
N LYS A 102 10.64 -17.96 3.80
CA LYS A 102 11.96 -17.47 3.40
C LYS A 102 11.86 -16.05 2.85
N GLN A 103 12.73 -15.17 3.29
CA GLN A 103 12.64 -13.73 2.94
C GLN A 103 13.95 -13.26 2.31
N TYR A 104 13.86 -12.68 1.13
CA TYR A 104 14.99 -12.20 0.33
C TYR A 104 14.86 -10.70 0.07
N TYR A 105 15.44 -9.88 0.93
CA TYR A 105 15.48 -8.42 0.81
C TYR A 105 16.70 -7.93 0.05
N GLU A 106 16.60 -6.73 -0.53
CA GLU A 106 17.62 -6.10 -1.37
C GLU A 106 18.02 -7.00 -2.55
N LYS A 107 17.10 -7.88 -2.96
CA LYS A 107 17.27 -8.84 -4.04
C LYS A 107 16.10 -8.72 -5.02
N GLY A 108 16.42 -8.67 -6.30
CA GLY A 108 15.43 -8.71 -7.38
C GLY A 108 15.47 -10.06 -8.10
N VAL A 109 14.39 -10.37 -8.80
CA VAL A 109 14.38 -11.45 -9.79
C VAL A 109 15.09 -10.95 -11.03
N LYS A 110 16.17 -11.64 -11.42
CA LYS A 110 16.97 -11.32 -12.60
C LYS A 110 16.44 -12.06 -13.84
N GLU A 111 16.13 -13.33 -13.67
CA GLU A 111 15.73 -14.23 -14.75
C GLU A 111 14.92 -15.40 -14.18
N LEU A 112 14.00 -15.94 -14.96
CA LEU A 112 13.29 -17.17 -14.63
C LEU A 112 13.92 -18.33 -15.36
N ILE A 113 14.10 -19.45 -14.66
CA ILE A 113 14.56 -20.72 -15.22
C ILE A 113 13.31 -21.51 -15.58
N VAL A 114 13.13 -21.78 -16.88
CA VAL A 114 11.96 -22.47 -17.40
C VAL A 114 12.35 -23.81 -18.03
N ASP A 115 11.42 -24.77 -17.99
CA ASP A 115 11.54 -26.05 -18.69
C ASP A 115 11.12 -25.97 -20.18
N GLU A 116 11.14 -27.09 -20.88
CA GLU A 116 10.74 -27.17 -22.29
C GLU A 116 9.25 -26.89 -22.52
N ASP A 117 8.43 -27.04 -21.48
CA ASP A 117 6.98 -26.76 -21.48
C ASP A 117 6.62 -25.34 -21.07
N GLU A 118 7.62 -24.45 -20.90
CA GLU A 118 7.48 -23.06 -20.44
C GLU A 118 6.96 -22.92 -18.98
N ASN A 119 7.20 -23.92 -18.13
CA ASN A 119 6.96 -23.79 -16.69
C ASN A 119 8.22 -23.33 -15.98
N ILE A 120 8.06 -22.44 -15.02
CA ILE A 120 9.13 -22.00 -14.12
C ILE A 120 9.51 -23.18 -13.23
N THR A 121 10.82 -23.44 -13.12
CA THR A 121 11.40 -24.45 -12.22
C THR A 121 12.33 -23.82 -11.18
N GLY A 122 12.70 -22.56 -11.40
CA GLY A 122 13.55 -21.79 -10.50
C GLY A 122 13.65 -20.33 -10.87
N ILE A 123 14.23 -19.56 -9.98
CA ILE A 123 14.44 -18.11 -10.13
C ILE A 123 15.90 -17.78 -9.85
N LEU A 124 16.55 -17.10 -10.78
CA LEU A 124 17.85 -16.50 -10.57
C LEU A 124 17.69 -15.11 -10.00
N LEU A 125 18.23 -14.88 -8.82
CA LEU A 125 18.22 -13.56 -8.17
C LEU A 125 19.34 -12.66 -8.71
N THR A 126 19.22 -11.36 -8.50
CA THR A 126 20.24 -10.35 -8.89
C THR A 126 21.60 -10.59 -8.20
N THR A 127 21.61 -11.29 -7.09
CA THR A 127 22.82 -11.70 -6.37
C THR A 127 23.55 -12.91 -6.98
N GLY A 128 22.94 -13.59 -7.99
CA GLY A 128 23.45 -14.81 -8.56
C GLY A 128 22.99 -16.09 -7.84
N GLU A 129 22.24 -15.97 -6.75
CA GLU A 129 21.62 -17.10 -6.05
C GLU A 129 20.42 -17.63 -6.85
N THR A 130 20.27 -18.94 -6.93
CA THR A 130 19.10 -19.58 -7.53
C THR A 130 18.23 -20.19 -6.44
N ILE A 131 16.93 -19.94 -6.51
CA ILE A 131 15.92 -20.51 -5.60
C ILE A 131 14.92 -21.36 -6.39
N PRO A 132 14.42 -22.49 -5.84
CA PRO A 132 13.38 -23.28 -6.50
C PRO A 132 12.07 -22.52 -6.56
N CYS A 133 11.30 -22.73 -7.65
CA CYS A 133 10.01 -22.09 -7.84
C CYS A 133 9.13 -22.95 -8.76
N ASP A 134 8.00 -23.41 -8.23
CA ASP A 134 6.99 -24.15 -8.99
C ASP A 134 5.78 -23.26 -9.32
N LEU A 135 5.63 -22.13 -8.63
CA LEU A 135 4.62 -21.10 -8.88
C LEU A 135 5.19 -19.74 -8.50
N LEU A 136 5.18 -18.80 -9.43
CA LEU A 136 5.53 -17.40 -9.17
C LEU A 136 4.29 -16.52 -9.14
N ILE A 137 4.16 -15.72 -8.07
CA ILE A 137 3.09 -14.73 -7.94
C ILE A 137 3.69 -13.34 -8.02
N CYS A 138 3.31 -12.60 -9.08
CA CYS A 138 3.83 -11.27 -9.35
C CYS A 138 2.99 -10.21 -8.62
N CYS A 139 3.56 -9.62 -7.57
CA CYS A 139 3.01 -8.53 -6.77
C CYS A 139 3.86 -7.25 -6.85
N ALA A 140 4.48 -6.99 -8.01
CA ALA A 140 5.41 -5.89 -8.24
C ALA A 140 4.71 -4.52 -8.48
N GLY A 141 3.45 -4.41 -8.12
CA GLY A 141 2.63 -3.20 -8.27
C GLY A 141 1.66 -3.25 -9.45
N VAL A 142 1.09 -2.10 -9.78
CA VAL A 142 0.07 -1.97 -10.83
C VAL A 142 0.45 -0.92 -11.86
N ARG A 143 -0.21 -0.96 -13.02
CA ARG A 143 -0.16 0.07 -14.06
C ARG A 143 -1.58 0.49 -14.42
N SER A 144 -1.78 1.78 -14.59
CA SER A 144 -3.06 2.37 -15.01
C SER A 144 -3.46 1.89 -16.40
N ASN A 145 -4.74 1.59 -16.59
CA ASN A 145 -5.29 1.17 -17.86
C ASN A 145 -5.51 2.38 -18.77
N MET A 146 -4.52 2.75 -19.57
CA MET A 146 -4.50 3.96 -20.41
C MET A 146 -4.28 3.68 -21.91
N ALA A 147 -4.09 2.43 -22.32
CA ALA A 147 -3.75 2.11 -23.71
C ALA A 147 -4.76 2.69 -24.73
N PHE A 148 -6.03 2.77 -24.36
CA PHE A 148 -7.08 3.34 -25.22
C PHE A 148 -6.97 4.88 -25.41
N LEU A 149 -6.14 5.56 -24.61
CA LEU A 149 -5.87 6.99 -24.72
C LEU A 149 -4.67 7.30 -25.63
N GLU A 150 -3.96 6.27 -26.10
CA GLU A 150 -2.89 6.45 -27.07
C GLU A 150 -3.40 7.20 -28.29
N ASN A 151 -2.66 8.22 -28.73
CA ASN A 151 -3.03 9.12 -29.82
C ASN A 151 -4.25 10.03 -29.56
N SER A 152 -4.77 10.09 -28.33
CA SER A 152 -5.75 11.11 -27.94
C SER A 152 -5.06 12.39 -27.48
N SER A 153 -5.83 13.49 -27.32
CA SER A 153 -5.33 14.74 -26.72
C SER A 153 -5.47 14.79 -25.20
N VAL A 154 -5.87 13.68 -24.57
CA VAL A 154 -5.97 13.58 -23.10
C VAL A 154 -4.58 13.37 -22.51
N GLU A 155 -4.19 14.23 -21.58
CA GLU A 155 -2.86 14.20 -20.99
C GLU A 155 -2.73 13.07 -19.97
N CYS A 156 -1.65 12.30 -20.13
CA CYS A 156 -1.24 11.21 -19.23
C CYS A 156 0.27 11.33 -18.96
N ASP A 157 0.70 10.81 -17.81
CA ASP A 157 2.12 10.59 -17.54
C ASP A 157 2.42 9.10 -17.38
N ARG A 158 3.64 8.77 -16.95
CA ARG A 158 4.06 7.38 -16.73
C ARG A 158 3.28 6.64 -15.63
N PHE A 159 2.56 7.36 -14.80
CA PHE A 159 1.82 6.80 -13.67
C PHE A 159 0.34 6.62 -13.98
N GLY A 160 -0.26 7.59 -14.69
CA GLY A 160 -1.68 7.56 -14.94
C GLY A 160 -2.22 8.77 -15.70
N LEU A 161 -3.53 8.83 -15.76
CA LEU A 161 -4.30 9.93 -16.29
C LEU A 161 -4.11 11.17 -15.42
N LEU A 162 -3.73 12.31 -16.03
CA LEU A 162 -3.58 13.58 -15.31
C LEU A 162 -4.93 14.22 -15.04
N ILE A 163 -5.21 14.49 -13.77
CA ILE A 163 -6.41 15.22 -13.31
C ILE A 163 -6.02 16.33 -12.33
N ASP A 164 -6.82 17.38 -12.29
CA ASP A 164 -6.74 18.43 -11.27
C ASP A 164 -7.49 18.05 -9.98
N ALA A 165 -7.58 18.97 -9.02
CA ALA A 165 -8.27 18.75 -7.75
C ALA A 165 -9.79 18.55 -7.91
N THR A 166 -10.38 18.94 -9.02
CA THR A 166 -11.80 18.77 -9.35
C THR A 166 -12.09 17.45 -10.10
N GLY A 167 -11.07 16.65 -10.35
CA GLY A 167 -11.14 15.43 -11.15
C GLY A 167 -11.15 15.67 -12.66
N LYS A 168 -10.95 16.92 -13.14
CA LYS A 168 -10.90 17.24 -14.56
C LYS A 168 -9.56 16.88 -15.17
N THR A 169 -9.60 16.45 -16.43
CA THR A 169 -8.42 16.35 -17.29
C THR A 169 -8.13 17.70 -17.95
N ASN A 170 -7.14 17.73 -18.85
CA ASN A 170 -6.91 18.89 -19.72
C ASN A 170 -8.06 19.16 -20.72
N ILE A 171 -9.06 18.28 -20.82
CA ILE A 171 -10.25 18.43 -21.69
C ILE A 171 -11.48 18.71 -20.80
N ASP A 172 -12.12 19.85 -20.98
CA ASP A 172 -13.17 20.39 -20.13
C ASP A 172 -14.32 19.45 -19.76
N TYR A 173 -14.69 18.51 -20.60
CA TYR A 173 -15.80 17.59 -20.40
C TYR A 173 -15.35 16.15 -20.11
N ILE A 174 -14.05 15.94 -19.84
CA ILE A 174 -13.48 14.64 -19.49
C ILE A 174 -12.91 14.71 -18.08
N TYR A 175 -13.32 13.76 -17.25
CA TYR A 175 -12.92 13.58 -15.86
C TYR A 175 -12.26 12.22 -15.66
N GLY A 176 -11.46 12.09 -14.63
CA GLY A 176 -10.83 10.83 -14.25
C GLY A 176 -11.02 10.52 -12.76
N ALA A 177 -11.07 9.23 -12.42
CA ALA A 177 -11.14 8.78 -11.03
C ALA A 177 -10.60 7.36 -10.85
N GLY A 178 -10.03 7.11 -9.67
CA GLY A 178 -9.54 5.80 -9.24
C GLY A 178 -8.16 5.47 -9.79
N ASP A 179 -7.83 4.18 -9.83
CA ASP A 179 -6.48 3.69 -10.14
C ASP A 179 -5.94 4.16 -11.49
N VAL A 180 -6.81 4.55 -12.42
CA VAL A 180 -6.39 5.10 -13.71
C VAL A 180 -5.62 6.40 -13.56
N THR A 181 -5.81 7.17 -12.48
CA THR A 181 -5.06 8.41 -12.22
C THR A 181 -3.63 8.14 -11.76
N GLY A 182 -3.33 6.92 -11.32
CA GLY A 182 -1.99 6.49 -10.90
C GLY A 182 -1.44 7.17 -9.65
N ARG A 183 -2.17 8.12 -9.07
CA ARG A 183 -1.70 8.90 -7.91
C ARG A 183 -1.64 8.06 -6.64
N ASN A 184 -2.74 7.42 -6.31
CA ASN A 184 -2.88 6.60 -5.11
C ASN A 184 -3.88 5.47 -5.39
N PRO A 185 -3.45 4.33 -5.92
CA PRO A 185 -4.32 3.26 -6.35
C PRO A 185 -4.86 2.45 -5.15
N ILE A 186 -5.69 3.11 -4.34
CA ILE A 186 -6.40 2.51 -3.19
C ILE A 186 -7.88 2.89 -3.22
N TRP A 187 -8.72 1.98 -2.76
CA TRP A 187 -10.17 2.14 -2.77
C TRP A 187 -10.69 3.45 -2.14
N PRO A 188 -10.24 3.89 -0.94
CA PRO A 188 -10.74 5.14 -0.36
C PRO A 188 -10.51 6.37 -1.23
N VAL A 189 -9.37 6.43 -1.94
CA VAL A 189 -9.04 7.52 -2.88
C VAL A 189 -9.91 7.42 -4.13
N ALA A 190 -10.04 6.23 -4.71
CA ALA A 190 -10.89 6.01 -5.87
C ALA A 190 -12.35 6.46 -5.62
N THR A 191 -12.87 6.18 -4.41
CA THR A 191 -14.21 6.61 -4.00
C THR A 191 -14.32 8.14 -3.90
N LYS A 192 -13.34 8.81 -3.29
CA LYS A 192 -13.32 10.27 -3.17
C LYS A 192 -13.23 10.94 -4.55
N GLU A 193 -12.30 10.50 -5.39
CA GLU A 193 -12.13 11.01 -6.74
C GLU A 193 -13.41 10.83 -7.56
N GLY A 194 -14.06 9.66 -7.47
CA GLY A 194 -15.32 9.38 -8.14
C GLY A 194 -16.45 10.31 -7.71
N ILE A 195 -16.60 10.58 -6.41
CA ILE A 195 -17.60 11.52 -5.87
C ILE A 195 -17.32 12.95 -6.36
N ILE A 196 -16.06 13.39 -6.31
CA ILE A 196 -15.65 14.71 -6.74
C ILE A 196 -15.90 14.91 -8.23
N ALA A 197 -15.48 13.94 -9.05
CA ALA A 197 -15.72 13.98 -10.49
C ALA A 197 -17.23 14.03 -10.81
N ALA A 198 -18.03 13.18 -10.18
CA ALA A 198 -19.49 13.14 -10.39
C ALA A 198 -20.17 14.46 -9.99
N ASN A 199 -19.79 15.07 -8.87
CA ASN A 199 -20.29 16.36 -8.45
C ASN A 199 -20.01 17.45 -9.52
N ASN A 200 -18.76 17.56 -9.95
CA ASN A 200 -18.39 18.56 -10.96
C ASN A 200 -19.03 18.30 -12.33
N MET A 201 -19.20 17.03 -12.73
CA MET A 201 -19.93 16.66 -13.94
C MET A 201 -21.41 17.09 -13.89
N THR A 202 -22.01 17.19 -12.72
CA THR A 202 -23.41 17.60 -12.51
C THR A 202 -23.56 19.09 -12.13
N GLY A 203 -22.46 19.85 -12.14
CA GLY A 203 -22.48 21.29 -11.83
C GLY A 203 -22.39 21.62 -10.34
N VAL A 204 -22.14 20.64 -9.48
CA VAL A 204 -21.89 20.86 -8.05
C VAL A 204 -20.40 21.00 -7.83
N ALA A 205 -19.92 22.20 -7.47
CA ALA A 205 -18.51 22.46 -7.22
C ALA A 205 -17.97 21.58 -6.08
N SER A 206 -16.93 20.82 -6.35
CA SER A 206 -16.29 19.91 -5.39
C SER A 206 -14.80 19.78 -5.71
N GLU A 207 -13.96 19.76 -4.68
CA GLU A 207 -12.50 19.64 -4.82
C GLU A 207 -11.94 18.61 -3.84
N MET A 208 -10.84 17.97 -4.25
CA MET A 208 -10.02 17.14 -3.38
C MET A 208 -9.20 18.04 -2.46
N THR A 209 -9.69 18.26 -1.24
CA THR A 209 -9.00 19.05 -0.21
C THR A 209 -8.10 18.18 0.69
N ASP A 210 -8.29 16.89 0.65
CA ASP A 210 -7.67 15.89 1.51
C ASP A 210 -6.91 14.89 0.61
N PHE A 211 -5.63 15.15 0.42
CA PHE A 211 -4.68 14.22 -0.24
C PHE A 211 -4.23 13.10 0.69
N PHE A 212 -4.99 12.82 1.73
CA PHE A 212 -4.71 11.85 2.76
C PHE A 212 -4.90 10.41 2.24
N ALA A 213 -4.11 10.10 1.24
CA ALA A 213 -4.10 8.81 0.57
C ALA A 213 -3.20 7.78 1.26
N SER A 214 -2.26 8.22 2.10
CA SER A 214 -1.26 7.36 2.72
C SER A 214 -1.75 6.74 4.05
N LYS A 215 -3.04 6.36 4.14
CA LYS A 215 -3.57 5.58 5.26
C LYS A 215 -3.62 4.11 4.88
N SER A 216 -2.84 3.30 5.58
CA SER A 216 -2.92 1.84 5.52
C SER A 216 -3.27 1.29 6.89
N THR A 217 -4.32 0.48 6.95
CA THR A 217 -4.66 -0.32 8.14
C THR A 217 -4.54 -1.77 7.75
N MET A 218 -3.75 -2.52 8.47
CA MET A 218 -3.43 -3.91 8.19
C MET A 218 -3.50 -4.74 9.46
N ASN A 219 -3.77 -6.03 9.31
CA ASN A 219 -3.79 -6.99 10.42
C ASN A 219 -3.32 -8.35 9.91
N PHE A 220 -2.03 -8.45 9.60
CA PHE A 220 -1.43 -9.72 9.19
C PHE A 220 -1.01 -10.51 10.43
N LEU A 221 -1.28 -11.80 10.44
CA LEU A 221 -0.92 -12.73 11.52
C LEU A 221 -1.38 -12.27 12.92
N GLY A 222 -2.50 -11.54 13.00
CA GLY A 222 -3.03 -11.03 14.26
C GLY A 222 -2.27 -9.82 14.83
N ILE A 223 -1.44 -9.14 14.03
CA ILE A 223 -0.70 -7.94 14.44
C ILE A 223 -1.37 -6.71 13.82
N PRO A 224 -2.31 -6.05 14.53
CA PRO A 224 -2.98 -4.88 14.00
C PRO A 224 -1.99 -3.72 13.88
N THR A 225 -1.96 -3.08 12.72
CA THR A 225 -1.04 -1.98 12.45
C THR A 225 -1.75 -0.90 11.62
N MET A 226 -1.51 0.35 11.95
CA MET A 226 -1.92 1.51 11.16
C MET A 226 -0.71 2.35 10.81
N SER A 227 -0.60 2.73 9.55
CA SER A 227 0.37 3.70 9.05
C SER A 227 -0.35 4.87 8.40
N LEU A 228 0.08 6.07 8.69
CA LEU A 228 -0.53 7.33 8.27
C LEU A 228 0.56 8.32 7.86
N GLY A 229 0.38 8.98 6.71
CA GLY A 229 1.32 10.00 6.27
C GLY A 229 2.72 9.45 5.99
N ILE A 230 3.75 10.19 6.39
CA ILE A 230 5.15 9.79 6.20
C ILE A 230 5.59 8.78 7.27
N ASN A 231 6.36 7.78 6.89
CA ASN A 231 6.90 6.78 7.83
C ASN A 231 8.35 7.07 8.26
N THR A 232 8.99 8.00 7.58
CA THR A 232 10.38 8.42 7.83
C THR A 232 10.46 9.94 7.75
N ALA A 233 11.14 10.57 8.69
CA ALA A 233 11.39 12.00 8.66
C ALA A 233 12.25 12.36 7.44
N PRO A 234 11.84 13.32 6.62
CA PRO A 234 12.57 13.73 5.42
C PRO A 234 13.92 14.39 5.73
N ASP A 235 14.01 15.11 6.83
CA ASP A 235 15.20 15.82 7.29
C ASP A 235 15.16 16.07 8.81
N GLU A 236 16.21 16.72 9.34
CA GLU A 236 16.42 17.00 10.78
C GLU A 236 15.46 18.05 11.36
N THR A 237 14.65 18.72 10.54
CA THR A 237 13.65 19.71 11.02
C THR A 237 12.37 19.04 11.52
N TYR A 238 12.20 17.75 11.24
CA TYR A 238 11.10 16.96 11.77
C TYR A 238 11.44 16.38 13.13
N ILE A 239 10.50 16.39 14.04
CA ILE A 239 10.62 15.75 15.35
C ILE A 239 9.97 14.37 15.26
N VAL A 240 10.67 13.37 15.77
CA VAL A 240 10.20 11.98 15.83
C VAL A 240 10.04 11.60 17.29
N GLU A 241 8.82 11.24 17.66
CA GLU A 241 8.52 10.68 18.99
C GLU A 241 8.16 9.20 18.85
N ILE A 242 8.68 8.39 19.78
CA ILE A 242 8.46 6.94 19.79
C ILE A 242 8.07 6.52 21.20
N GLU A 243 7.05 5.66 21.29
CA GLU A 243 6.64 4.97 22.50
C GLU A 243 6.56 3.46 22.20
N GLU A 244 7.20 2.67 23.03
CA GLU A 244 7.16 1.20 22.93
C GLU A 244 6.99 0.63 24.35
N ASP A 245 6.15 -0.39 24.49
CA ASP A 245 5.89 -1.06 25.75
C ASP A 245 6.37 -2.52 25.74
N ASP A 246 6.38 -3.15 26.92
CA ASP A 246 6.81 -4.54 27.10
C ASP A 246 5.87 -5.57 26.43
N ASN A 247 4.68 -5.16 25.99
CA ASN A 247 3.74 -5.99 25.24
C ASN A 247 3.99 -5.97 23.71
N GLY A 248 5.01 -5.21 23.26
CA GLY A 248 5.36 -5.05 21.85
C GLY A 248 4.49 -4.03 21.11
N ASN A 249 3.67 -3.25 21.82
CA ASN A 249 2.98 -2.12 21.21
C ASN A 249 4.00 -1.06 20.82
N TYR A 250 3.90 -0.58 19.58
CA TYR A 250 4.80 0.41 19.02
C TYR A 250 4.02 1.59 18.46
N LYS A 251 4.35 2.78 18.91
CA LYS A 251 3.78 4.04 18.43
C LYS A 251 4.90 4.97 18.00
N LYS A 252 4.76 5.55 16.82
CA LYS A 252 5.66 6.56 16.29
C LYS A 252 4.85 7.70 15.73
N ILE A 253 5.24 8.93 16.05
CA ILE A 253 4.69 10.15 15.48
C ILE A 253 5.84 10.96 14.88
N ILE A 254 5.62 11.49 13.69
CA ILE A 254 6.52 12.41 13.01
C ILE A 254 5.77 13.73 12.85
N HIS A 255 6.32 14.81 13.39
CA HIS A 255 5.68 16.12 13.34
C HIS A 255 6.67 17.23 13.05
N LYS A 256 6.13 18.34 12.52
CA LYS A 256 6.87 19.56 12.23
C LYS A 256 5.95 20.77 12.37
N ASP A 257 6.46 21.88 12.92
CA ASP A 257 5.72 23.15 13.07
C ASP A 257 4.32 22.97 13.70
N GLY A 258 4.22 22.13 14.74
CA GLY A 258 2.99 21.84 15.44
C GLY A 258 2.01 20.93 14.67
N LYS A 259 2.37 20.36 13.52
CA LYS A 259 1.49 19.48 12.75
C LYS A 259 2.07 18.08 12.69
N ILE A 260 1.20 17.09 12.89
CA ILE A 260 1.58 15.68 12.70
C ILE A 260 1.52 15.39 11.20
N GLU A 261 2.65 14.94 10.65
CA GLU A 261 2.80 14.62 9.23
C GLU A 261 2.83 13.10 8.97
N GLY A 262 3.08 12.32 10.01
CA GLY A 262 3.08 10.87 9.91
C GLY A 262 2.95 10.16 11.24
N ALA A 263 2.40 8.94 11.21
CA ALA A 263 2.32 8.09 12.38
C ALA A 263 2.32 6.59 11.99
N ILE A 264 2.92 5.78 12.85
CA ILE A 264 2.80 4.33 12.83
C ILE A 264 2.28 3.91 14.21
N ILE A 265 1.23 3.08 14.23
CA ILE A 265 0.68 2.48 15.45
C ILE A 265 0.54 0.99 15.20
N GLN A 266 1.22 0.17 15.99
CA GLN A 266 1.21 -1.28 15.88
C GLN A 266 0.90 -1.90 17.24
N GLY A 267 0.04 -2.91 17.26
CA GLY A 267 -0.51 -3.52 18.47
C GLY A 267 -1.82 -2.87 18.89
N ASP A 268 -1.82 -2.07 19.96
CA ASP A 268 -3.04 -1.37 20.40
C ASP A 268 -3.37 -0.17 19.48
N LEU A 269 -4.44 -0.28 18.70
CA LEU A 269 -4.94 0.76 17.80
C LEU A 269 -5.99 1.70 18.42
N SER A 270 -6.27 1.61 19.72
CA SER A 270 -7.30 2.44 20.38
C SER A 270 -7.07 3.94 20.18
N TYR A 271 -5.82 4.35 20.00
CA TYR A 271 -5.40 5.73 19.79
C TYR A 271 -5.40 6.18 18.32
N ALA A 272 -5.59 5.28 17.39
CA ALA A 272 -5.48 5.53 15.95
C ALA A 272 -6.50 6.55 15.42
N GLY A 273 -7.69 6.60 15.99
CA GLY A 273 -8.77 7.48 15.54
C GLY A 273 -8.44 8.95 15.68
N ILE A 274 -7.90 9.36 16.83
CA ILE A 274 -7.54 10.75 17.07
C ILE A 274 -6.37 11.19 16.18
N ILE A 275 -5.32 10.38 16.08
CA ILE A 275 -4.16 10.69 15.23
C ILE A 275 -4.59 10.85 13.77
N THR A 276 -5.51 10.00 13.28
CA THR A 276 -6.08 10.13 11.94
C THR A 276 -6.71 11.52 11.71
N GLN A 277 -7.49 12.01 12.66
CA GLN A 277 -8.13 13.32 12.54
C GLN A 277 -7.13 14.48 12.62
N LEU A 278 -6.14 14.38 13.51
CA LEU A 278 -5.10 15.39 13.67
C LEU A 278 -4.30 15.59 12.37
N ILE A 279 -3.92 14.49 11.72
CA ILE A 279 -3.21 14.52 10.43
C ILE A 279 -4.14 15.03 9.31
N ALA A 280 -5.31 14.40 9.14
CA ALA A 280 -6.21 14.71 8.03
C ALA A 280 -6.67 16.17 8.01
N ARG A 281 -6.86 16.76 9.18
CA ARG A 281 -7.31 18.16 9.34
C ARG A 281 -6.17 19.14 9.58
N LYS A 282 -4.91 18.67 9.60
CA LYS A 282 -3.71 19.48 9.88
C LYS A 282 -3.84 20.33 11.15
N ILE A 283 -4.41 19.72 12.20
CA ILE A 283 -4.64 20.40 13.48
C ILE A 283 -3.31 20.70 14.15
N ASP A 284 -3.15 21.92 14.64
CA ASP A 284 -1.96 22.36 15.37
C ASP A 284 -1.95 21.78 16.77
N VAL A 285 -1.02 20.88 17.06
CA VAL A 285 -0.84 20.23 18.36
C VAL A 285 0.13 20.97 19.28
N SER A 286 0.78 22.04 18.82
CA SER A 286 1.76 22.81 19.61
C SER A 286 1.16 23.48 20.86
N ARG A 287 -0.15 23.67 20.84
CA ARG A 287 -0.92 24.27 21.96
C ARG A 287 -1.16 23.29 23.11
N VAL A 288 -1.02 22.02 22.86
CA VAL A 288 -1.27 20.96 23.85
C VAL A 288 -0.02 20.77 24.69
N LYS A 289 -0.14 20.90 26.02
CA LYS A 289 0.99 20.80 26.95
C LYS A 289 1.09 19.43 27.60
N LYS A 290 0.86 18.36 26.83
CA LYS A 290 1.03 16.97 27.30
C LYS A 290 1.68 16.14 26.19
N PRO A 291 2.25 14.97 26.51
CA PRO A 291 2.86 14.10 25.50
C PRO A 291 1.91 13.77 24.36
N LEU A 292 2.40 13.75 23.12
CA LEU A 292 1.55 13.52 21.93
C LEU A 292 0.78 12.21 21.98
N PHE A 293 1.33 11.16 22.60
CA PHE A 293 0.64 9.88 22.78
C PHE A 293 -0.46 9.87 23.84
N THR A 294 -0.68 10.98 24.53
CA THR A 294 -1.75 11.15 25.53
C THR A 294 -2.77 12.22 25.13
N ILE A 295 -2.65 12.77 23.94
CA ILE A 295 -3.60 13.74 23.38
C ILE A 295 -4.96 13.07 23.16
N ASP A 296 -6.03 13.76 23.52
CA ASP A 296 -7.40 13.31 23.24
C ASP A 296 -8.24 14.46 22.64
N TYR A 297 -9.48 14.16 22.27
CA TYR A 297 -10.35 15.16 21.64
C TYR A 297 -10.63 16.36 22.52
N SER A 298 -10.59 16.23 23.84
CA SER A 298 -10.86 17.33 24.77
C SER A 298 -9.80 18.42 24.73
N ASP A 299 -8.59 18.10 24.25
CA ASP A 299 -7.52 19.08 24.10
C ASP A 299 -7.79 20.13 23.00
N PHE A 300 -8.69 19.81 22.05
CA PHE A 300 -8.97 20.60 20.85
C PHE A 300 -10.37 21.17 20.81
N PHE A 301 -11.24 20.81 21.76
CA PHE A 301 -12.62 21.27 21.79
C PHE A 301 -12.88 22.20 22.96
N ASN A 302 -13.64 23.26 22.68
CA ASN A 302 -14.43 23.97 23.67
C ASN A 302 -15.91 23.59 23.51
N THR A 303 -16.73 23.93 24.47
CA THR A 303 -18.18 23.91 24.34
C THR A 303 -18.70 25.32 24.24
N ASP A 304 -19.70 25.58 23.37
CA ASP A 304 -20.46 26.82 23.35
C ASP A 304 -21.52 26.82 24.47
N GLU A 305 -22.28 27.92 24.55
CA GLU A 305 -23.34 28.08 25.56
C GLU A 305 -24.47 27.04 25.44
N GLN A 306 -24.60 26.37 24.29
CA GLN A 306 -25.53 25.27 24.04
C GLN A 306 -24.88 23.90 24.24
N CYS A 307 -23.71 23.82 24.87
CA CYS A 307 -22.93 22.57 25.08
C CYS A 307 -22.54 21.84 23.79
N ARG A 308 -22.44 22.53 22.65
CA ARG A 308 -21.93 21.92 21.40
C ARG A 308 -20.42 22.03 21.37
N PHE A 309 -19.75 21.00 20.87
CA PHE A 309 -18.30 21.03 20.72
C PHE A 309 -17.87 21.98 19.59
N LEU A 310 -16.95 22.86 19.92
CA LEU A 310 -16.29 23.79 18.99
C LEU A 310 -14.79 23.46 18.95
N TYR A 311 -14.20 23.48 17.77
CA TYR A 311 -12.75 23.43 17.64
C TYR A 311 -12.13 24.70 18.22
N LYS A 312 -11.03 24.52 18.97
CA LYS A 312 -10.18 25.64 19.44
C LYS A 312 -9.32 26.16 18.32
#